data_716a74cb7710b220a20e74165c3fe8d3
#
_entry.id   716a74cb7710b220a20e74165c3fe8d3
#
_cell.length_a   1.000
_cell.length_b   1.000
_cell.length_c   1.000
_cell.angle_alpha   90.00
_cell.angle_beta   90.00
_cell.angle_gamma   90.00
#
_symmetry.space_group_name_H-M   'P 1'
#
loop_
_entity.id
_entity.type
_entity.pdbx_description
1 polymer ?
#
loop_
_entity_poly.entity_id
_entity_poly.type
_entity_poly.pdbx_seq_one_letter_code
_entity_poly.pdbx_strand_id
1 'polypeptide(L)'
;MLLEHAFGNYRDLLEAVTRHPVMGDYLSMMANQHADPQKNRFPDENYAREVMQLFSIGLYQLNQDGTPLLNNGALLPTYSQDDIENLARVFTGWHLADKSNGSWTSKQGDWFQAMAPYADKHDSDEKSRYG
;
A
#
# COMPACT_ATOMS: atom_id res chain seq x y z
N MET A 1 3.27 -18.80 -3.35
CA MET A 1 2.58 -17.77 -2.56
C MET A 1 1.06 -17.87 -2.69
N LEU A 2 0.39 -17.59 -3.83
CA LEU A 2 -1.10 -17.62 -3.90
C LEU A 2 -1.70 -18.99 -3.55
N LEU A 3 -1.14 -20.08 -4.04
CA LEU A 3 -1.59 -21.45 -3.73
C LEU A 3 -1.46 -21.79 -2.25
N GLU A 4 -0.42 -21.33 -1.59
CA GLU A 4 -0.19 -21.57 -0.15
C GLU A 4 -1.26 -20.91 0.72
N HIS A 5 -1.78 -19.76 0.27
CA HIS A 5 -2.79 -18.99 0.99
C HIS A 5 -4.23 -19.24 0.51
N ALA A 6 -4.44 -20.14 -0.48
CA ALA A 6 -5.74 -20.32 -1.14
C ALA A 6 -6.88 -20.69 -0.19
N PHE A 7 -6.59 -21.38 0.93
CA PHE A 7 -7.54 -21.77 1.98
C PHE A 7 -7.15 -21.21 3.35
N GLY A 8 -6.25 -20.21 3.38
CA GLY A 8 -5.76 -19.58 4.59
C GLY A 8 -6.54 -18.32 4.99
N ASN A 9 -5.94 -17.53 5.87
CA ASN A 9 -6.50 -16.27 6.30
C ASN A 9 -6.25 -15.17 5.26
N TYR A 10 -7.28 -14.36 4.96
CA TYR A 10 -7.18 -13.29 3.97
C TYR A 10 -6.13 -12.23 4.35
N ARG A 11 -6.00 -11.90 5.64
CA ARG A 11 -4.96 -10.98 6.13
C ARG A 11 -3.55 -11.46 5.77
N ASP A 12 -3.29 -12.75 5.95
CA ASP A 12 -1.97 -13.34 5.67
C ASP A 12 -1.69 -13.34 4.16
N LEU A 13 -2.72 -13.62 3.35
CA LEU A 13 -2.64 -13.47 1.89
C LEU A 13 -2.33 -12.02 1.50
N LEU A 14 -3.02 -11.05 2.06
CA LEU A 14 -2.82 -9.63 1.74
C LEU A 14 -1.41 -9.17 2.15
N GLU A 15 -0.90 -9.60 3.29
CA GLU A 15 0.49 -9.33 3.70
C GLU A 15 1.49 -9.94 2.72
N ALA A 16 1.30 -11.20 2.34
CA ALA A 16 2.18 -11.86 1.38
C ALA A 16 2.17 -11.19 0.01
N VAL A 17 1.00 -10.74 -0.46
CA VAL A 17 0.86 -9.95 -1.71
C VAL A 17 1.56 -8.60 -1.58
N THR A 18 1.34 -7.88 -0.47
CA THR A 18 1.96 -6.58 -0.19
C THR A 18 3.48 -6.66 -0.28
N ARG A 19 4.07 -7.70 0.29
CA ARG A 19 5.53 -7.87 0.33
C ARG A 19 6.12 -8.50 -0.92
N HIS A 20 5.29 -8.89 -1.88
CA HIS A 20 5.79 -9.56 -3.10
C HIS A 20 6.39 -8.54 -4.06
N PRO A 21 7.65 -8.72 -4.54
CA PRO A 21 8.33 -7.73 -5.39
C PRO A 21 7.57 -7.38 -6.66
N VAL A 22 6.93 -8.36 -7.30
CA VAL A 22 6.15 -8.14 -8.52
C VAL A 22 4.96 -7.22 -8.25
N MET A 23 4.27 -7.36 -7.11
CA MET A 23 3.19 -6.47 -6.71
C MET A 23 3.74 -5.07 -6.37
N GLY A 24 4.87 -5.02 -5.66
CA GLY A 24 5.55 -3.77 -5.33
C GLY A 24 5.94 -2.97 -6.58
N ASP A 25 6.36 -3.65 -7.63
CA ASP A 25 6.66 -3.02 -8.93
C ASP A 25 5.39 -2.62 -9.68
N TYR A 26 4.41 -3.53 -9.76
CA TYR A 26 3.18 -3.33 -10.51
C TYR A 26 2.36 -2.12 -10.03
N LEU A 27 2.27 -1.90 -8.72
CA LEU A 27 1.52 -0.80 -8.10
C LEU A 27 2.42 0.28 -7.47
N SER A 28 3.65 0.40 -7.94
CA SER A 28 4.59 1.50 -7.59
C SER A 28 4.94 1.61 -6.10
N MET A 29 4.74 0.55 -5.30
CA MET A 29 5.14 0.53 -3.89
C MET A 29 6.65 0.33 -3.74
N MET A 30 7.27 -0.51 -4.59
CA MET A 30 8.72 -0.70 -4.60
C MET A 30 9.42 0.60 -4.93
N ALA A 31 10.45 0.93 -4.16
CA ALA A 31 11.23 2.17 -4.26
C ALA A 31 10.46 3.46 -3.94
N ASN A 32 9.21 3.38 -3.46
CA ASN A 32 8.48 4.52 -2.93
C ASN A 32 9.19 5.07 -1.68
N GLN A 33 9.29 6.39 -1.54
CA GLN A 33 10.07 7.05 -0.50
C GLN A 33 9.24 8.11 0.23
N HIS A 34 9.69 8.46 1.44
CA HIS A 34 9.16 9.60 2.16
C HIS A 34 9.20 10.88 1.31
N ALA A 35 8.38 11.87 1.65
CA ALA A 35 8.32 13.14 0.96
C ALA A 35 9.66 13.90 1.00
N ASP A 36 9.97 14.59 -0.09
CA ASP A 36 11.07 15.54 -0.20
C ASP A 36 10.59 16.72 -1.07
N PRO A 37 9.97 17.74 -0.46
CA PRO A 37 9.40 18.88 -1.19
C PRO A 37 10.43 19.66 -2.00
N GLN A 38 11.72 19.66 -1.57
CA GLN A 38 12.78 20.35 -2.31
C GLN A 38 13.07 19.66 -3.66
N LYS A 39 12.80 18.37 -3.76
CA LYS A 39 12.91 17.57 -4.99
C LYS A 39 11.57 17.32 -5.67
N ASN A 40 10.49 17.99 -5.22
CA ASN A 40 9.12 17.75 -5.69
C ASN A 40 8.75 16.26 -5.68
N ARG A 41 9.14 15.55 -4.62
CA ARG A 41 8.85 14.13 -4.43
C ARG A 41 7.85 13.95 -3.30
N PHE A 42 6.81 13.17 -3.57
CA PHE A 42 5.79 12.77 -2.63
C PHE A 42 5.60 11.24 -2.69
N PRO A 43 5.11 10.60 -1.62
CA PRO A 43 4.78 9.18 -1.64
C PRO A 43 3.79 8.86 -2.77
N ASP A 44 4.04 7.76 -3.49
CA ASP A 44 3.12 7.26 -4.50
C ASP A 44 1.91 6.61 -3.82
N GLU A 45 0.71 6.98 -4.24
CA GLU A 45 -0.56 6.56 -3.63
C GLU A 45 -1.15 5.30 -4.26
N ASN A 46 -0.60 4.81 -5.38
CA ASN A 46 -1.23 3.78 -6.19
C ASN A 46 -1.55 2.52 -5.37
N TYR A 47 -0.55 1.97 -4.67
CA TYR A 47 -0.76 0.78 -3.87
C TYR A 47 -1.73 1.02 -2.69
N ALA A 48 -1.63 2.16 -2.01
CA ALA A 48 -2.53 2.51 -0.92
C ALA A 48 -3.99 2.57 -1.39
N ARG A 49 -4.22 3.16 -2.54
CA ARG A 49 -5.55 3.25 -3.16
C ARG A 49 -6.11 1.88 -3.50
N GLU A 50 -5.31 1.01 -4.11
CA GLU A 50 -5.75 -0.34 -4.47
C GLU A 50 -6.00 -1.22 -3.25
N VAL A 51 -5.20 -1.11 -2.20
CA VAL A 51 -5.46 -1.83 -0.94
C VAL A 51 -6.82 -1.48 -0.37
N MET A 52 -7.18 -0.19 -0.33
CA MET A 52 -8.46 0.25 0.21
C MET A 52 -9.62 -0.08 -0.74
N GLN A 53 -9.46 0.21 -2.02
CA GLN A 53 -10.55 0.12 -3.01
C GLN A 53 -10.84 -1.30 -3.46
N LEU A 54 -9.82 -2.05 -3.90
CA LEU A 54 -10.01 -3.35 -4.55
C LEU A 54 -9.67 -4.53 -3.64
N PHE A 55 -8.75 -4.35 -2.70
CA PHE A 55 -8.24 -5.46 -1.89
C PHE A 55 -8.87 -5.54 -0.50
N SER A 56 -9.63 -4.54 -0.05
CA SER A 56 -10.23 -4.58 1.29
C SER A 56 -11.64 -3.97 1.37
N ILE A 57 -11.76 -2.68 1.72
CA ILE A 57 -13.02 -2.08 2.20
C ILE A 57 -13.94 -1.53 1.10
N GLY A 58 -13.42 -1.31 -0.11
CA GLY A 58 -14.19 -0.73 -1.21
C GLY A 58 -14.43 0.78 -1.07
N LEU A 59 -15.07 1.39 -2.07
CA LEU A 59 -15.26 2.84 -2.14
C LEU A 59 -16.36 3.36 -1.20
N TYR A 60 -17.40 2.57 -0.98
CA TYR A 60 -18.61 2.99 -0.27
C TYR A 60 -19.01 1.99 0.79
N GLN A 61 -19.56 2.51 1.88
CA GLN A 61 -20.11 1.71 2.96
C GLN A 61 -21.34 0.95 2.47
N LEU A 62 -21.47 -0.29 2.91
CA LEU A 62 -22.55 -1.18 2.52
C LEU A 62 -23.35 -1.64 3.74
N ASN A 63 -24.63 -1.88 3.52
CA ASN A 63 -25.47 -2.65 4.43
C ASN A 63 -25.06 -4.14 4.41
N GLN A 64 -25.53 -4.91 5.37
CA GLN A 64 -25.21 -6.35 5.45
C GLN A 64 -25.68 -7.17 4.22
N ASP A 65 -26.66 -6.68 3.49
CA ASP A 65 -27.17 -7.30 2.26
C ASP A 65 -26.41 -6.87 0.99
N GLY A 66 -25.35 -6.05 1.15
CA GLY A 66 -24.52 -5.55 0.06
C GLY A 66 -25.07 -4.31 -0.65
N THR A 67 -26.23 -3.78 -0.24
CA THR A 67 -26.73 -2.52 -0.79
C THR A 67 -25.95 -1.33 -0.26
N PRO A 68 -25.75 -0.23 -1.04
CA PRO A 68 -25.06 0.94 -0.57
C PRO A 68 -25.73 1.60 0.64
N LEU A 69 -24.93 1.98 1.63
CA LEU A 69 -25.40 2.81 2.75
C LEU A 69 -25.48 4.27 2.30
N LEU A 70 -26.65 4.88 2.52
CA LEU A 70 -26.92 6.26 2.10
C LEU A 70 -27.08 7.18 3.30
N ASN A 71 -26.57 8.40 3.16
CA ASN A 71 -26.86 9.52 4.06
C ASN A 71 -27.54 10.64 3.26
N ASN A 72 -28.78 10.94 3.57
CA ASN A 72 -29.60 11.91 2.82
C ASN A 72 -29.61 11.67 1.30
N GLY A 73 -29.63 10.41 0.88
CA GLY A 73 -29.63 10.01 -0.54
C GLY A 73 -28.26 9.99 -1.22
N ALA A 74 -27.18 10.37 -0.52
CA ALA A 74 -25.82 10.30 -1.02
C ALA A 74 -25.08 9.06 -0.52
N LEU A 75 -24.22 8.48 -1.36
CA LEU A 75 -23.33 7.38 -1.00
C LEU A 75 -22.35 7.82 0.11
N LEU A 76 -22.17 6.98 1.12
CA LEU A 76 -21.18 7.20 2.17
C LEU A 76 -19.84 6.59 1.75
N PRO A 77 -18.75 7.38 1.63
CA PRO A 77 -17.43 6.84 1.37
C PRO A 77 -16.91 6.04 2.57
N THR A 78 -16.07 5.04 2.29
CA THR A 78 -15.38 4.25 3.32
C THR A 78 -14.10 4.91 3.82
N TYR A 79 -13.48 5.75 3.01
CA TYR A 79 -12.24 6.46 3.32
C TYR A 79 -12.19 7.79 2.56
N SER A 80 -11.34 8.67 3.04
CA SER A 80 -11.07 10.00 2.46
C SER A 80 -9.77 10.00 1.64
N GLN A 81 -9.48 11.11 0.96
CA GLN A 81 -8.18 11.33 0.32
C GLN A 81 -7.04 11.37 1.34
N ASP A 82 -7.26 11.98 2.51
CA ASP A 82 -6.27 12.03 3.59
C ASP A 82 -5.89 10.62 4.09
N ASP A 83 -6.85 9.69 4.14
CA ASP A 83 -6.58 8.29 4.50
C ASP A 83 -5.65 7.62 3.49
N ILE A 84 -5.85 7.89 2.18
CA ILE A 84 -4.99 7.38 1.11
C ILE A 84 -3.58 7.95 1.25
N GLU A 85 -3.42 9.25 1.46
CA GLU A 85 -2.12 9.90 1.62
C GLU A 85 -1.38 9.38 2.85
N ASN A 86 -2.06 9.21 3.97
CA ASN A 86 -1.49 8.62 5.19
C ASN A 86 -1.07 7.15 4.98
N LEU A 87 -1.89 6.36 4.29
CA LEU A 87 -1.54 4.98 3.98
C LEU A 87 -0.38 4.88 2.99
N ALA A 88 -0.30 5.77 2.00
CA ALA A 88 0.83 5.84 1.08
C ALA A 88 2.15 6.10 1.82
N ARG A 89 2.14 6.93 2.86
CA ARG A 89 3.30 7.16 3.73
C ARG A 89 3.72 5.89 4.50
N VAL A 90 2.76 5.06 4.90
CA VAL A 90 3.03 3.75 5.53
C VAL A 90 3.78 2.81 4.58
N PHE A 91 3.46 2.87 3.29
CA PHE A 91 4.07 2.02 2.28
C PHE A 91 5.39 2.56 1.69
N THR A 92 5.96 3.62 2.25
CA THR A 92 7.29 4.09 1.86
C THR A 92 8.40 3.22 2.44
N GLY A 93 9.56 3.21 1.77
CA GLY A 93 10.77 2.52 2.24
C GLY A 93 10.83 1.03 1.93
N TRP A 94 9.95 0.48 1.11
CA TRP A 94 10.00 -0.93 0.70
C TRP A 94 10.79 -1.13 -0.58
N HIS A 95 11.67 -2.14 -0.59
CA HIS A 95 12.46 -2.52 -1.77
C HIS A 95 12.84 -4.02 -1.73
N LEU A 96 13.52 -4.49 -2.80
CA LEU A 96 14.11 -5.84 -2.81
C LEU A 96 14.97 -6.06 -1.55
N ALA A 97 14.92 -7.27 -0.99
CA ALA A 97 15.58 -7.58 0.29
C ALA A 97 17.12 -7.45 0.24
N ASP A 98 17.71 -7.61 -0.94
CA ASP A 98 19.15 -7.53 -1.17
C ASP A 98 19.61 -6.16 -1.70
N LYS A 99 18.81 -5.09 -1.52
CA LYS A 99 19.11 -3.73 -1.99
C LYS A 99 20.23 -3.08 -1.18
N SER A 100 21.41 -3.67 -1.22
CA SER A 100 22.59 -3.17 -0.49
C SER A 100 23.40 -2.10 -1.23
N ASN A 101 23.31 -2.05 -2.56
CA ASN A 101 24.14 -1.18 -3.41
C ASN A 101 23.37 -0.58 -4.59
N GLY A 102 23.86 0.54 -5.09
CA GLY A 102 23.33 1.21 -6.27
C GLY A 102 22.23 2.24 -6.00
N SER A 103 21.65 2.78 -7.09
CA SER A 103 20.57 3.75 -7.01
C SER A 103 19.32 3.13 -6.35
N TRP A 104 18.65 3.89 -5.47
CA TRP A 104 17.40 3.48 -4.85
C TRP A 104 16.32 3.09 -5.88
N THR A 105 16.30 3.74 -7.01
CA THR A 105 15.34 3.47 -8.08
C THR A 105 15.70 2.26 -8.96
N SER A 106 16.88 1.68 -8.79
CA SER A 106 17.28 0.49 -9.54
C SER A 106 16.56 -0.75 -9.00
N LYS A 107 15.92 -1.51 -9.88
CA LYS A 107 15.17 -2.73 -9.56
C LYS A 107 15.98 -4.00 -9.88
N GLN A 108 17.30 -3.91 -9.83
CA GLN A 108 18.19 -5.08 -9.93
C GLN A 108 18.32 -5.76 -8.59
N GLY A 109 18.15 -7.08 -8.55
CA GLY A 109 18.26 -7.89 -7.35
C GLY A 109 17.37 -9.14 -7.37
N ASP A 110 17.18 -9.77 -6.22
CA ASP A 110 16.38 -10.97 -6.07
C ASP A 110 14.88 -10.66 -6.00
N TRP A 111 14.15 -11.16 -6.98
CA TRP A 111 12.70 -11.01 -7.10
C TRP A 111 11.91 -12.18 -6.47
N PHE A 112 12.60 -13.17 -5.96
CA PHE A 112 11.96 -14.37 -5.34
C PHE A 112 11.78 -14.21 -3.84
N GLN A 113 12.55 -13.32 -3.20
CA GLN A 113 12.39 -12.99 -1.79
C GLN A 113 11.35 -11.89 -1.58
N ALA A 114 10.66 -11.92 -0.45
CA ALA A 114 9.78 -10.83 -0.03
C ALA A 114 10.58 -9.52 0.11
N MET A 115 9.97 -8.39 -0.26
CA MET A 115 10.57 -7.07 -0.05
C MET A 115 10.88 -6.82 1.43
N ALA A 116 11.90 -6.02 1.68
CA ALA A 116 12.32 -5.59 3.01
C ALA A 116 12.11 -4.08 3.21
N PRO A 117 11.86 -3.63 4.46
CA PRO A 117 11.78 -2.21 4.79
C PRO A 117 13.17 -1.60 4.98
N TYR A 118 13.33 -0.36 4.51
CA TYR A 118 14.54 0.45 4.64
C TYR A 118 14.18 1.75 5.38
N ALA A 119 14.59 1.85 6.63
CA ALA A 119 14.18 2.91 7.54
C ALA A 119 14.57 4.32 7.07
N ASP A 120 15.71 4.47 6.38
CA ASP A 120 16.19 5.75 5.83
C ASP A 120 15.35 6.26 4.63
N LYS A 121 14.46 5.42 4.09
CA LYS A 121 13.53 5.74 3.00
C LYS A 121 12.07 5.79 3.45
N HIS A 122 11.80 5.28 4.66
CA HIS A 122 10.47 5.27 5.23
C HIS A 122 10.10 6.64 5.78
N ASP A 123 8.83 6.99 5.66
CA ASP A 123 8.25 8.16 6.32
C ASP A 123 8.02 7.83 7.81
N SER A 124 8.76 8.49 8.69
CA SER A 124 8.71 8.27 10.15
C SER A 124 7.81 9.28 10.88
N ASP A 125 7.23 10.26 10.17
CA ASP A 125 6.35 11.25 10.78
C ASP A 125 5.04 10.61 11.25
N GLU A 126 4.40 11.23 12.23
CA GLU A 126 3.11 10.79 12.73
C GLU A 126 2.07 10.76 11.59
N LYS A 127 1.29 9.69 11.55
CA LYS A 127 0.18 9.51 10.63
C LYS A 127 -1.12 9.62 11.42
N SER A 128 -2.04 10.45 10.92
CA SER A 128 -3.37 10.53 11.52
C SER A 128 -4.04 9.15 11.45
N ARG A 129 -4.76 8.81 12.52
CA ARG A 129 -5.56 7.57 12.54
C ARG A 129 -6.75 7.75 11.59
N TYR A 130 -7.14 6.65 10.99
CA TYR A 130 -8.42 6.60 10.26
C TYR A 130 -9.55 7.03 11.22
N GLY A 131 -10.30 8.03 10.83
CA GLY A 131 -11.43 8.56 11.58
C GLY A 131 -12.63 7.61 11.60
#